data_c0d2ee8979163584ed7b683127ac322c
#
_entry.id   c0d2ee8979163584ed7b683127ac322c
#
_cell.length_a   1.000
_cell.length_b   1.000
_cell.length_c   1.000
_cell.angle_alpha   90.00
_cell.angle_beta   90.00
_cell.angle_gamma   90.00
#
_symmetry.space_group_name_H-M   'P 1'
#
loop_
_entity.id
_entity.type
_entity.pdbx_description
1 polymer ?
#
loop_
_entity_poly.entity_id
_entity_poly.type
_entity_poly.pdbx_seq_one_letter_code
_entity_poly.pdbx_strand_id
1 'polypeptide(L)'
;MVFAGGRPGIYTVLAFLKKHVEVRIGNVEWPAYLDILTQTGASWRVVPFTKENGFHPANSAYFDRTGLNAKTHLLPVISNPGNPTGHTRHGAELAELMAMAEQPGNGILLDEAYEMFHASQGVSGIRYVKDLDNSNVFLAGACTKGLQSPGIRIGWIIASRKNIETMSNYSSFGMGGVSHLSQNYAVELLEPRRVAQARAAVAQHYGAQRARYGEAFKKLGLTVHTGDGGFYHWLELPAGLNADELNRRLFKHGAAILKGFDCDMARPHDKDPSYRSPYESFFRFSFGPLPPESFESDIAILAQVLAEYRATL
;
A
#
# COMPACT_ATOMS: atom_id res chain seq x y z
N MET A 1 -0.01 -6.01 19.15
CA MET A 1 0.35 -7.43 18.92
C MET A 1 1.46 -7.48 17.87
N VAL A 2 2.47 -8.33 18.06
CA VAL A 2 3.64 -8.45 17.15
C VAL A 2 3.46 -9.65 16.24
N PHE A 3 3.94 -9.52 14.98
CA PHE A 3 3.85 -10.51 13.92
C PHE A 3 5.18 -10.68 13.17
N ALA A 4 5.34 -11.78 12.44
CA ALA A 4 6.50 -12.01 11.57
C ALA A 4 6.46 -11.15 10.29
N GLY A 5 6.35 -9.83 10.47
CA GLY A 5 6.19 -8.80 9.44
C GLY A 5 4.77 -8.25 9.37
N GLY A 6 4.54 -7.16 8.60
CA GLY A 6 3.23 -6.50 8.49
C GLY A 6 2.16 -7.39 7.82
N ARG A 7 2.52 -8.14 6.77
CA ARG A 7 1.57 -8.99 6.02
C ARG A 7 0.82 -10.01 6.89
N PRO A 8 1.47 -10.79 7.79
CA PRO A 8 0.75 -11.69 8.69
C PRO A 8 -0.24 -10.97 9.61
N GLY A 9 0.09 -9.74 10.06
CA GLY A 9 -0.84 -8.92 10.85
C GLY A 9 -2.09 -8.53 10.06
N ILE A 10 -1.90 -8.01 8.85
CA ILE A 10 -3.00 -7.64 7.93
C ILE A 10 -3.87 -8.88 7.63
N TYR A 11 -3.23 -10.02 7.30
CA TYR A 11 -3.94 -11.29 7.07
C TYR A 11 -4.79 -11.68 8.28
N THR A 12 -4.22 -11.60 9.49
CA THR A 12 -4.92 -11.96 10.73
C THR A 12 -6.16 -11.09 10.96
N VAL A 13 -6.05 -9.77 10.79
CA VAL A 13 -7.19 -8.86 10.93
C VAL A 13 -8.30 -9.22 9.93
N LEU A 14 -7.96 -9.39 8.66
CA LEU A 14 -8.95 -9.69 7.62
C LEU A 14 -9.57 -11.09 7.78
N ALA A 15 -8.77 -12.11 8.11
CA ALA A 15 -9.26 -13.45 8.36
C ALA A 15 -10.19 -13.51 9.58
N PHE A 16 -9.85 -12.77 10.63
CA PHE A 16 -10.65 -12.70 11.85
C PHE A 16 -12.00 -11.98 11.61
N LEU A 17 -11.98 -10.85 10.90
CA LEU A 17 -13.16 -10.01 10.71
C LEU A 17 -14.05 -10.42 9.52
N LYS A 18 -13.59 -11.29 8.63
CA LYS A 18 -14.22 -11.60 7.33
C LYS A 18 -15.74 -11.82 7.30
N LYS A 19 -16.31 -12.34 8.39
CA LYS A 19 -17.75 -12.62 8.52
C LYS A 19 -18.53 -11.47 9.15
N HIS A 20 -17.85 -10.45 9.62
CA HIS A 20 -18.42 -9.37 10.42
C HIS A 20 -18.40 -8.01 9.72
N VAL A 21 -17.64 -7.90 8.63
CA VAL A 21 -17.42 -6.63 7.95
C VAL A 21 -17.57 -6.78 6.43
N GLU A 22 -17.95 -5.69 5.80
CA GLU A 22 -17.73 -5.45 4.36
C GLU A 22 -16.46 -4.63 4.19
N VAL A 23 -15.45 -5.19 3.54
CA VAL A 23 -14.19 -4.49 3.27
C VAL A 23 -14.40 -3.46 2.16
N ARG A 24 -13.85 -2.26 2.35
CA ARG A 24 -13.77 -1.21 1.33
C ARG A 24 -12.31 -1.01 0.97
N ILE A 25 -11.95 -1.21 -0.29
CA ILE A 25 -10.56 -1.13 -0.74
C ILE A 25 -10.49 -0.37 -2.07
N GLY A 26 -9.43 0.40 -2.28
CA GLY A 26 -9.19 1.02 -3.57
C GLY A 26 -9.13 0.00 -4.70
N ASN A 27 -9.62 0.35 -5.90
CA ASN A 27 -9.48 -0.55 -7.03
C ASN A 27 -8.05 -0.58 -7.60
N VAL A 28 -7.15 0.30 -7.14
CA VAL A 28 -5.70 0.27 -7.42
C VAL A 28 -4.94 0.16 -6.11
N GLU A 29 -4.47 -1.04 -5.80
CA GLU A 29 -3.81 -1.31 -4.52
C GLU A 29 -2.69 -2.33 -4.65
N TRP A 30 -2.02 -2.58 -3.53
CA TRP A 30 -0.98 -3.60 -3.44
C TRP A 30 -1.55 -4.98 -3.77
N PRO A 31 -1.00 -5.71 -4.78
CA PRO A 31 -1.55 -6.98 -5.27
C PRO A 31 -1.88 -8.02 -4.19
N ALA A 32 -1.07 -8.08 -3.12
CA ALA A 32 -1.29 -9.06 -2.06
C ALA A 32 -2.57 -8.83 -1.25
N TYR A 33 -3.21 -7.67 -1.33
CA TYR A 33 -4.53 -7.51 -0.70
C TYR A 33 -5.58 -8.37 -1.40
N LEU A 34 -5.55 -8.47 -2.74
CA LEU A 34 -6.47 -9.35 -3.46
C LEU A 34 -6.27 -10.81 -3.04
N ASP A 35 -5.01 -11.26 -2.96
CA ASP A 35 -4.70 -12.62 -2.52
C ASP A 35 -5.21 -12.87 -1.10
N ILE A 36 -4.98 -11.92 -0.17
CA ILE A 36 -5.44 -12.03 1.22
C ILE A 36 -6.97 -12.07 1.28
N LEU A 37 -7.66 -11.16 0.60
CA LEU A 37 -9.12 -11.10 0.60
C LEU A 37 -9.73 -12.40 0.05
N THR A 38 -9.19 -12.90 -1.05
CA THR A 38 -9.62 -14.16 -1.67
C THR A 38 -9.37 -15.35 -0.75
N GLN A 39 -8.16 -15.49 -0.21
CA GLN A 39 -7.80 -16.61 0.67
C GLN A 39 -8.56 -16.60 1.99
N THR A 40 -8.84 -15.44 2.52
CA THR A 40 -9.65 -15.33 3.75
C THR A 40 -11.14 -15.54 3.48
N GLY A 41 -11.62 -15.35 2.25
CA GLY A 41 -13.04 -15.35 1.90
C GLY A 41 -13.78 -14.14 2.49
N ALA A 42 -13.08 -13.03 2.67
CA ALA A 42 -13.70 -11.77 3.08
C ALA A 42 -14.55 -11.19 1.93
N SER A 43 -15.66 -10.56 2.26
CA SER A 43 -16.45 -9.78 1.27
C SER A 43 -15.83 -8.40 1.10
N TRP A 44 -15.67 -7.94 -0.15
CA TRP A 44 -15.14 -6.60 -0.40
C TRP A 44 -15.84 -5.90 -1.56
N ARG A 45 -15.81 -4.58 -1.55
CA ARG A 45 -16.16 -3.71 -2.68
C ARG A 45 -15.05 -2.71 -2.94
N VAL A 46 -14.82 -2.44 -4.21
CA VAL A 46 -13.80 -1.48 -4.62
C VAL A 46 -14.30 -0.04 -4.51
N VAL A 47 -13.40 0.85 -4.13
CA VAL A 47 -13.56 2.31 -4.17
C VAL A 47 -12.83 2.81 -5.41
N PRO A 48 -13.49 3.58 -6.31
CA PRO A 48 -12.89 3.98 -7.57
C PRO A 48 -11.70 4.93 -7.38
N PHE A 49 -10.54 4.51 -7.89
CA PHE A 49 -9.36 5.33 -8.13
C PHE A 49 -9.32 5.61 -9.62
N THR A 50 -9.50 6.86 -10.00
CA THR A 50 -9.62 7.28 -11.40
C THR A 50 -8.67 8.43 -11.69
N LYS A 51 -8.49 8.75 -12.98
CA LYS A 51 -7.73 9.95 -13.38
C LYS A 51 -8.41 11.23 -12.87
N GLU A 52 -9.73 11.27 -12.87
CA GLU A 52 -10.53 12.41 -12.45
C GLU A 52 -10.37 12.73 -10.97
N ASN A 53 -10.22 11.71 -10.12
CA ASN A 53 -9.91 11.91 -8.70
C ASN A 53 -8.41 11.82 -8.38
N GLY A 54 -7.56 11.84 -9.40
CA GLY A 54 -6.10 11.79 -9.24
C GLY A 54 -5.59 10.51 -8.56
N PHE A 55 -6.32 9.40 -8.63
CA PHE A 55 -6.04 8.15 -7.88
C PHE A 55 -6.02 8.35 -6.36
N HIS A 56 -6.77 9.35 -5.88
CA HIS A 56 -6.85 9.71 -4.46
C HIS A 56 -8.31 10.06 -4.10
N PRO A 57 -9.19 9.05 -3.93
CA PRO A 57 -10.60 9.29 -3.66
C PRO A 57 -10.81 9.96 -2.28
N ALA A 58 -11.88 10.75 -2.18
CA ALA A 58 -12.28 11.34 -0.90
C ALA A 58 -12.54 10.26 0.17
N ASN A 59 -12.28 10.60 1.42
CA ASN A 59 -12.47 9.68 2.56
C ASN A 59 -13.88 9.11 2.62
N SER A 60 -14.90 9.92 2.32
CA SER A 60 -16.32 9.53 2.32
C SER A 60 -16.64 8.36 1.38
N ALA A 61 -15.89 8.19 0.28
CA ALA A 61 -16.10 7.10 -0.66
C ALA A 61 -15.87 5.71 -0.03
N TYR A 62 -15.00 5.62 0.97
CA TYR A 62 -14.75 4.37 1.69
C TYR A 62 -15.86 4.02 2.70
N PHE A 63 -16.67 4.99 3.08
CA PHE A 63 -17.75 4.82 4.05
C PHE A 63 -19.14 4.90 3.41
N ASP A 64 -19.22 4.82 2.08
CA ASP A 64 -20.48 4.76 1.36
C ASP A 64 -21.24 3.49 1.75
N ARG A 65 -22.46 3.66 2.26
CA ARG A 65 -23.35 2.61 2.74
C ARG A 65 -24.44 2.23 1.73
N THR A 66 -24.38 2.80 0.53
CA THR A 66 -25.39 2.53 -0.52
C THR A 66 -25.51 1.04 -0.82
N GLY A 67 -26.74 0.52 -0.73
CA GLY A 67 -27.02 -0.89 -0.98
C GLY A 67 -26.59 -1.86 0.13
N LEU A 68 -26.18 -1.36 1.31
CA LEU A 68 -25.84 -2.19 2.46
C LEU A 68 -26.95 -2.26 3.48
N ASN A 69 -27.02 -3.38 4.21
CA ASN A 69 -27.84 -3.50 5.40
C ASN A 69 -27.33 -2.57 6.49
N ALA A 70 -28.23 -1.96 7.26
CA ALA A 70 -27.87 -1.05 8.37
C ALA A 70 -26.97 -1.70 9.43
N LYS A 71 -27.03 -3.03 9.58
CA LYS A 71 -26.20 -3.81 10.52
C LYS A 71 -24.82 -4.17 9.97
N THR A 72 -24.54 -3.92 8.67
CA THR A 72 -23.25 -4.21 8.08
C THR A 72 -22.19 -3.26 8.63
N HIS A 73 -21.10 -3.80 9.16
CA HIS A 73 -19.94 -3.03 9.56
C HIS A 73 -19.03 -2.79 8.35
N LEU A 74 -18.51 -1.57 8.20
CA LEU A 74 -17.55 -1.22 7.15
C LEU A 74 -16.13 -1.28 7.68
N LEU A 75 -15.22 -1.82 6.86
CA LEU A 75 -13.79 -1.84 7.13
C LEU A 75 -13.01 -1.35 5.91
N PRO A 76 -12.79 -0.04 5.74
CA PRO A 76 -11.77 0.44 4.84
C PRO A 76 -10.41 -0.22 5.09
N VAL A 77 -9.75 -0.67 4.01
CA VAL A 77 -8.36 -1.12 4.00
C VAL A 77 -7.59 -0.14 3.14
N ILE A 78 -6.72 0.62 3.76
CA ILE A 78 -6.03 1.74 3.11
C ILE A 78 -4.55 1.67 3.43
N SER A 79 -3.70 1.66 2.40
CA SER A 79 -2.26 1.89 2.54
C SER A 79 -1.98 3.38 2.62
N ASN A 80 -1.25 3.83 3.64
CA ASN A 80 -0.93 5.24 3.85
C ASN A 80 0.54 5.43 4.28
N PRO A 81 1.41 5.90 3.37
CA PRO A 81 1.26 6.19 1.93
C PRO A 81 0.81 5.01 1.07
N GLY A 82 0.08 5.30 -0.01
CA GLY A 82 -0.49 4.32 -0.91
C GLY A 82 0.54 3.55 -1.75
N ASN A 83 0.27 2.27 -2.00
CA ASN A 83 1.02 1.43 -2.93
C ASN A 83 0.04 0.84 -3.95
N PRO A 84 0.11 1.21 -5.25
CA PRO A 84 1.28 1.75 -5.97
C PRO A 84 1.33 3.27 -6.11
N THR A 85 0.29 4.02 -5.71
CA THR A 85 0.10 5.41 -6.12
C THR A 85 0.99 6.44 -5.40
N GLY A 86 1.47 6.12 -4.20
CA GLY A 86 2.26 7.05 -3.39
C GLY A 86 1.46 8.22 -2.78
N HIS A 87 0.15 8.28 -2.98
CA HIS A 87 -0.68 9.30 -2.34
C HIS A 87 -0.72 9.12 -0.83
N THR A 88 -0.66 10.22 -0.10
CA THR A 88 -0.53 10.21 1.35
C THR A 88 -1.58 11.08 2.00
N ARG A 89 -2.43 10.48 2.84
CA ARG A 89 -3.30 11.22 3.75
C ARG A 89 -2.50 11.66 4.97
N HIS A 90 -2.60 12.94 5.29
CA HIS A 90 -1.95 13.53 6.45
C HIS A 90 -2.72 14.74 6.96
N GLY A 91 -2.36 15.24 8.16
CA GLY A 91 -2.99 16.43 8.72
C GLY A 91 -4.52 16.31 8.84
N ALA A 92 -5.24 17.30 8.35
CA ALA A 92 -6.71 17.37 8.45
C ALA A 92 -7.42 16.24 7.70
N GLU A 93 -6.90 15.83 6.53
CA GLU A 93 -7.47 14.73 5.74
C GLU A 93 -7.40 13.39 6.48
N LEU A 94 -6.25 13.09 7.09
CA LEU A 94 -6.11 11.88 7.90
C LEU A 94 -6.94 11.94 9.17
N ALA A 95 -7.04 13.11 9.80
CA ALA A 95 -7.91 13.32 10.96
C ALA A 95 -9.38 13.06 10.63
N GLU A 96 -9.87 13.54 9.48
CA GLU A 96 -11.21 13.27 8.98
C GLU A 96 -11.44 11.77 8.77
N LEU A 97 -10.50 11.08 8.07
CA LEU A 97 -10.56 9.64 7.85
C LEU A 97 -10.70 8.86 9.16
N MET A 98 -9.87 9.19 10.15
CA MET A 98 -9.91 8.53 11.46
C MET A 98 -11.20 8.81 12.21
N ALA A 99 -11.72 10.05 12.15
CA ALA A 99 -13.00 10.41 12.75
C ALA A 99 -14.17 9.65 12.10
N MET A 100 -14.15 9.40 10.80
CA MET A 100 -15.15 8.57 10.12
C MET A 100 -15.03 7.09 10.52
N ALA A 101 -13.81 6.59 10.71
CA ALA A 101 -13.56 5.21 11.14
C ALA A 101 -14.05 4.93 12.57
N GLU A 102 -14.05 5.94 13.46
CA GLU A 102 -14.54 5.83 14.84
C GLU A 102 -16.07 5.92 14.95
N GLN A 103 -16.80 6.20 13.85
CA GLN A 103 -18.27 6.23 13.89
C GLN A 103 -18.85 4.81 14.11
N PRO A 104 -20.01 4.71 14.78
CA PRO A 104 -20.68 3.43 15.00
C PRO A 104 -20.90 2.66 13.68
N GLY A 105 -20.56 1.38 13.65
CA GLY A 105 -20.67 0.53 12.47
C GLY A 105 -19.53 0.68 11.47
N ASN A 106 -18.55 1.52 11.76
CA ASN A 106 -17.32 1.66 10.96
C ASN A 106 -16.11 1.09 11.72
N GLY A 107 -15.02 0.92 10.98
CA GLY A 107 -13.68 0.63 11.44
C GLY A 107 -12.70 1.04 10.36
N ILE A 108 -11.43 0.70 10.50
CA ILE A 108 -10.40 0.86 9.48
C ILE A 108 -9.22 -0.08 9.75
N LEU A 109 -8.65 -0.62 8.69
CA LEU A 109 -7.30 -1.19 8.69
C LEU A 109 -6.40 -0.25 7.89
N LEU A 110 -5.60 0.53 8.59
CA LEU A 110 -4.65 1.47 8.00
C LEU A 110 -3.27 0.81 7.96
N ASP A 111 -2.76 0.54 6.75
CA ASP A 111 -1.42 -0.02 6.54
C ASP A 111 -0.40 1.12 6.42
N GLU A 112 0.38 1.28 7.46
CA GLU A 112 1.40 2.33 7.61
C GLU A 112 2.81 1.84 7.27
N ALA A 113 2.95 0.80 6.44
CA ALA A 113 4.27 0.26 6.08
C ALA A 113 5.22 1.32 5.47
N TYR A 114 4.67 2.39 4.91
CA TYR A 114 5.42 3.48 4.26
C TYR A 114 5.34 4.81 5.01
N GLU A 115 4.92 4.86 6.26
CA GLU A 115 4.71 6.11 7.01
C GLU A 115 5.94 7.03 7.07
N MET A 116 7.15 6.46 7.04
CA MET A 116 8.42 7.23 7.09
C MET A 116 8.82 7.83 5.73
N PHE A 117 8.11 7.52 4.64
CA PHE A 117 8.47 7.97 3.29
C PHE A 117 7.83 9.29 2.87
N HIS A 118 7.17 9.96 3.79
CA HIS A 118 6.58 11.28 3.60
C HIS A 118 7.22 12.30 4.53
N ALA A 119 7.41 13.53 4.06
CA ALA A 119 8.08 14.59 4.83
C ALA A 119 7.26 15.08 6.04
N SER A 120 5.92 14.99 5.98
CA SER A 120 5.05 15.35 7.10
C SER A 120 5.20 14.37 8.26
N GLN A 121 5.22 14.89 9.48
CA GLN A 121 5.18 14.07 10.69
C GLN A 121 3.77 13.57 11.05
N GLY A 122 2.74 14.04 10.37
CA GLY A 122 1.35 13.75 10.67
C GLY A 122 0.73 12.62 9.83
N VAL A 123 1.49 11.60 9.44
CA VAL A 123 1.02 10.52 8.56
C VAL A 123 0.56 9.25 9.29
N SER A 124 0.75 9.16 10.60
CA SER A 124 0.24 8.01 11.37
C SER A 124 -1.13 8.30 11.96
N GLY A 125 -2.09 7.40 11.70
CA GLY A 125 -3.47 7.48 12.13
C GLY A 125 -3.64 7.49 13.65
N ILE A 126 -2.70 6.87 14.40
CA ILE A 126 -2.78 6.85 15.87
C ILE A 126 -2.84 8.25 16.49
N ARG A 127 -2.28 9.26 15.81
CA ARG A 127 -2.30 10.65 16.28
C ARG A 127 -3.71 11.25 16.35
N TYR A 128 -4.65 10.68 15.60
CA TYR A 128 -5.99 11.22 15.42
C TYR A 128 -7.08 10.32 16.03
N VAL A 129 -6.70 9.16 16.54
CA VAL A 129 -7.63 8.26 17.27
C VAL A 129 -7.94 8.90 18.63
N LYS A 130 -9.23 9.10 18.91
CA LYS A 130 -9.69 9.69 20.18
C LYS A 130 -9.81 8.65 21.29
N ASP A 131 -10.35 7.49 20.96
CA ASP A 131 -10.56 6.39 21.90
C ASP A 131 -10.30 5.05 21.21
N LEU A 132 -9.06 4.59 21.31
CA LEU A 132 -8.66 3.34 20.68
C LEU A 132 -9.38 2.12 21.27
N ASP A 133 -9.63 2.11 22.57
CA ASP A 133 -10.23 0.96 23.25
C ASP A 133 -11.73 0.78 22.94
N ASN A 134 -12.41 1.84 22.52
CA ASN A 134 -13.79 1.80 22.07
C ASN A 134 -13.95 1.91 20.53
N SER A 135 -12.87 1.74 19.78
CA SER A 135 -12.88 1.82 18.33
C SER A 135 -12.60 0.48 17.64
N ASN A 136 -12.91 0.41 16.36
CA ASN A 136 -12.52 -0.68 15.46
C ASN A 136 -11.37 -0.23 14.52
N VAL A 137 -10.43 0.52 15.07
CA VAL A 137 -9.22 0.96 14.37
C VAL A 137 -8.14 -0.09 14.51
N PHE A 138 -7.54 -0.45 13.38
CA PHE A 138 -6.38 -1.35 13.28
C PHE A 138 -5.29 -0.64 12.49
N LEU A 139 -4.13 -0.43 13.11
CA LEU A 139 -2.98 0.21 12.48
C LEU A 139 -1.89 -0.84 12.29
N ALA A 140 -1.53 -1.10 11.05
CA ALA A 140 -0.49 -2.05 10.69
C ALA A 140 0.83 -1.34 10.44
N GLY A 141 1.89 -1.74 11.11
CA GLY A 141 3.23 -1.22 10.91
C GLY A 141 4.27 -2.32 10.83
N ALA A 142 5.48 -1.98 10.37
CA ALA A 142 6.58 -2.94 10.29
C ALA A 142 7.96 -2.27 10.22
N CYS A 143 8.98 -2.96 10.71
CA CYS A 143 10.40 -2.55 10.53
C CYS A 143 10.88 -2.70 9.07
N THR A 144 10.08 -3.32 8.21
CA THR A 144 10.44 -3.79 6.86
C THR A 144 10.93 -2.66 5.94
N LYS A 145 10.23 -1.53 5.93
CA LYS A 145 10.43 -0.45 4.94
C LYS A 145 11.15 0.76 5.54
N GLY A 146 10.50 1.49 6.43
CA GLY A 146 11.06 2.72 7.01
C GLY A 146 12.35 2.49 7.82
N LEU A 147 12.48 1.35 8.49
CA LEU A 147 13.69 0.95 9.21
C LEU A 147 14.61 0.03 8.38
N GLN A 148 14.34 -0.15 7.09
CA GLN A 148 15.13 -0.92 6.12
C GLN A 148 15.57 -2.31 6.59
N SER A 149 14.74 -2.96 7.39
CA SER A 149 15.04 -4.25 8.02
C SER A 149 14.06 -5.35 7.60
N PRO A 150 13.96 -5.67 6.29
CA PRO A 150 12.98 -6.66 5.82
C PRO A 150 13.27 -8.07 6.31
N GLY A 151 14.55 -8.41 6.55
CA GLY A 151 15.00 -9.75 6.97
C GLY A 151 14.65 -10.12 8.40
N ILE A 152 14.49 -9.16 9.30
CA ILE A 152 14.17 -9.45 10.72
C ILE A 152 12.75 -9.95 10.94
N ARG A 153 11.86 -9.77 9.96
CA ARG A 153 10.47 -10.24 10.00
C ARG A 153 9.71 -9.75 11.23
N ILE A 154 9.69 -8.45 11.49
CA ILE A 154 8.91 -7.82 12.57
C ILE A 154 7.93 -6.81 12.00
N GLY A 155 6.68 -6.96 12.43
CA GLY A 155 5.58 -6.01 12.21
C GLY A 155 4.61 -6.09 13.38
N TRP A 156 3.62 -5.23 13.38
CA TRP A 156 2.65 -5.12 14.47
C TRP A 156 1.27 -4.67 13.97
N ILE A 157 0.28 -4.99 14.79
CA ILE A 157 -1.05 -4.37 14.73
C ILE A 157 -1.28 -3.66 16.07
N ILE A 158 -1.66 -2.40 15.99
CA ILE A 158 -2.15 -1.59 17.10
C ILE A 158 -3.67 -1.52 16.94
N ALA A 159 -4.41 -1.90 17.98
CA ALA A 159 -5.87 -1.88 18.02
C ALA A 159 -6.34 -1.85 19.48
N SER A 160 -7.66 -1.81 19.71
CA SER A 160 -8.24 -1.89 21.06
C SER A 160 -7.78 -3.14 21.81
N ARG A 161 -7.68 -3.06 23.13
CA ARG A 161 -7.30 -4.19 23.99
C ARG A 161 -8.15 -5.42 23.69
N LYS A 162 -9.48 -5.27 23.60
CA LYS A 162 -10.41 -6.34 23.27
C LYS A 162 -10.08 -7.02 21.94
N ASN A 163 -9.82 -6.24 20.89
CA ASN A 163 -9.47 -6.77 19.58
C ASN A 163 -8.12 -7.49 19.60
N ILE A 164 -7.13 -6.96 20.32
CA ILE A 164 -5.81 -7.60 20.47
C ILE A 164 -5.92 -8.94 21.20
N GLU A 165 -6.63 -9.01 22.31
CA GLU A 165 -6.85 -10.26 23.06
C GLU A 165 -7.51 -11.33 22.19
N THR A 166 -8.56 -10.94 21.45
CA THR A 166 -9.29 -11.89 20.59
C THR A 166 -8.42 -12.34 19.41
N MET A 167 -7.70 -11.42 18.75
CA MET A 167 -6.78 -11.78 17.67
C MET A 167 -5.59 -12.62 18.15
N SER A 168 -5.11 -12.39 19.37
CA SER A 168 -4.02 -13.18 19.97
C SER A 168 -4.43 -14.64 20.11
N ASN A 169 -5.63 -14.88 20.62
CA ASN A 169 -6.18 -16.23 20.72
C ASN A 169 -6.37 -16.86 19.32
N TYR A 170 -6.92 -16.10 18.36
CA TYR A 170 -7.11 -16.57 16.99
C TYR A 170 -5.80 -16.92 16.29
N SER A 171 -4.75 -16.12 16.45
CA SER A 171 -3.47 -16.34 15.74
C SER A 171 -2.56 -17.37 16.41
N SER A 172 -2.77 -17.65 17.70
CA SER A 172 -1.92 -18.55 18.49
C SER A 172 -1.82 -19.94 17.88
N PHE A 173 -2.92 -20.51 17.39
CA PHE A 173 -2.92 -21.84 16.77
C PHE A 173 -2.49 -21.85 15.30
N GLY A 174 -2.56 -20.71 14.59
CA GLY A 174 -2.26 -20.64 13.16
C GLY A 174 -0.87 -20.13 12.83
N MET A 175 -0.35 -19.18 13.61
CA MET A 175 0.90 -18.48 13.31
C MET A 175 2.01 -18.71 14.33
N GLY A 176 1.67 -19.14 15.55
CA GLY A 176 2.63 -19.31 16.63
C GLY A 176 3.26 -17.98 17.07
N GLY A 177 4.41 -18.10 17.74
CA GLY A 177 5.17 -16.95 18.24
C GLY A 177 6.13 -16.34 17.21
N VAL A 178 6.53 -15.11 17.49
CA VAL A 178 7.55 -14.39 16.69
C VAL A 178 8.93 -14.62 17.34
N SER A 179 9.97 -14.73 16.50
CA SER A 179 11.37 -14.93 16.96
C SER A 179 11.76 -13.92 18.04
N HIS A 180 12.22 -14.41 19.20
CA HIS A 180 12.71 -13.58 20.31
C HIS A 180 13.90 -12.73 19.88
N LEU A 181 14.85 -13.28 19.11
CA LEU A 181 16.01 -12.54 18.61
C LEU A 181 15.60 -11.38 17.73
N SER A 182 14.62 -11.62 16.84
CA SER A 182 14.08 -10.57 15.98
C SER A 182 13.37 -9.47 16.78
N GLN A 183 12.65 -9.84 17.85
CA GLN A 183 11.98 -8.86 18.71
C GLN A 183 13.02 -8.02 19.47
N ASN A 184 14.07 -8.60 20.03
CA ASN A 184 15.14 -7.86 20.72
C ASN A 184 15.84 -6.90 19.75
N TYR A 185 16.15 -7.35 18.54
CA TYR A 185 16.72 -6.46 17.52
C TYR A 185 15.75 -5.32 17.14
N ALA A 186 14.46 -5.59 17.04
CA ALA A 186 13.47 -4.56 16.75
C ALA A 186 13.33 -3.52 17.87
N VAL A 187 13.48 -3.89 19.14
CA VAL A 187 13.49 -2.95 20.27
C VAL A 187 14.59 -1.91 20.09
N GLU A 188 15.78 -2.35 19.69
CA GLU A 188 16.91 -1.45 19.42
C GLU A 188 16.65 -0.53 18.20
N LEU A 189 16.00 -1.05 17.14
CA LEU A 189 15.63 -0.23 15.98
C LEU A 189 14.55 0.81 16.31
N LEU A 190 13.65 0.49 17.22
CA LEU A 190 12.51 1.32 17.62
C LEU A 190 12.86 2.32 18.73
N GLU A 191 14.14 2.42 19.11
CA GLU A 191 14.60 3.46 20.01
C GLU A 191 14.22 4.85 19.43
N PRO A 192 13.59 5.75 20.20
CA PRO A 192 12.99 6.99 19.68
C PRO A 192 13.93 7.86 18.84
N ARG A 193 15.19 7.96 19.23
CA ARG A 193 16.21 8.72 18.49
C ARG A 193 16.49 8.11 17.13
N ARG A 194 16.61 6.78 17.05
CA ARG A 194 16.83 6.06 15.78
C ARG A 194 15.62 6.20 14.86
N VAL A 195 14.42 6.09 15.39
CA VAL A 195 13.18 6.30 14.63
C VAL A 195 13.12 7.72 14.06
N ALA A 196 13.46 8.73 14.87
CA ALA A 196 13.49 10.12 14.40
C ALA A 196 14.54 10.33 13.29
N GLN A 197 15.73 9.75 13.43
CA GLN A 197 16.79 9.81 12.42
C GLN A 197 16.34 9.07 11.12
N ALA A 198 15.79 7.87 11.25
CA ALA A 198 15.28 7.09 10.10
C ALA A 198 14.19 7.87 9.36
N ARG A 199 13.23 8.44 10.08
CA ARG A 199 12.14 9.23 9.50
C ARG A 199 12.67 10.42 8.68
N ALA A 200 13.62 11.16 9.20
CA ALA A 200 14.21 12.28 8.48
C ALA A 200 15.00 11.82 7.24
N ALA A 201 15.87 10.83 7.40
CA ALA A 201 16.73 10.33 6.33
C ALA A 201 15.93 9.66 5.20
N VAL A 202 14.95 8.82 5.54
CA VAL A 202 14.10 8.09 4.57
C VAL A 202 13.26 9.08 3.78
N ALA A 203 12.58 10.02 4.43
CA ALA A 203 11.76 11.02 3.75
C ALA A 203 12.59 11.87 2.78
N GLN A 204 13.77 12.34 3.21
CA GLN A 204 14.67 13.15 2.39
C GLN A 204 15.20 12.37 1.19
N HIS A 205 15.76 11.18 1.43
CA HIS A 205 16.39 10.35 0.39
C HIS A 205 15.37 9.96 -0.69
N TYR A 206 14.26 9.33 -0.27
CA TYR A 206 13.26 8.86 -1.23
C TYR A 206 12.45 9.99 -1.86
N GLY A 207 12.29 11.13 -1.19
CA GLY A 207 11.73 12.35 -1.78
C GLY A 207 12.57 12.87 -2.94
N ALA A 208 13.90 12.94 -2.76
CA ALA A 208 14.83 13.36 -3.82
C ALA A 208 14.84 12.36 -4.99
N GLN A 209 14.89 11.05 -4.73
CA GLN A 209 14.82 10.03 -5.79
C GLN A 209 13.49 10.08 -6.55
N ARG A 210 12.36 10.24 -5.85
CA ARG A 210 11.05 10.37 -6.49
C ARG A 210 11.01 11.57 -7.45
N ALA A 211 11.50 12.72 -7.03
CA ALA A 211 11.57 13.90 -7.91
C ALA A 211 12.42 13.63 -9.14
N ARG A 212 13.61 13.06 -8.97
CA ARG A 212 14.57 12.78 -10.05
C ARG A 212 13.98 11.82 -11.10
N TYR A 213 13.43 10.68 -10.65
CA TYR A 213 12.79 9.72 -11.55
C TYR A 213 11.53 10.29 -12.22
N GLY A 214 10.69 11.02 -11.47
CA GLY A 214 9.48 11.63 -11.99
C GLY A 214 9.74 12.58 -13.16
N GLU A 215 10.76 13.44 -13.06
CA GLU A 215 11.17 14.32 -14.17
C GLU A 215 11.72 13.56 -15.38
N ALA A 216 12.46 12.46 -15.14
CA ALA A 216 12.94 11.62 -16.24
C ALA A 216 11.78 10.92 -16.98
N PHE A 217 10.79 10.40 -16.26
CA PHE A 217 9.61 9.75 -16.85
C PHE A 217 8.79 10.71 -17.71
N LYS A 218 8.58 11.95 -17.26
CA LYS A 218 7.91 12.99 -18.08
C LYS A 218 8.66 13.24 -19.38
N LYS A 219 10.01 13.30 -19.35
CA LYS A 219 10.84 13.47 -20.57
C LYS A 219 10.71 12.28 -21.52
N LEU A 220 10.44 11.07 -21.02
CA LEU A 220 10.18 9.87 -21.84
C LEU A 220 8.74 9.84 -22.39
N GLY A 221 7.90 10.84 -22.09
CA GLY A 221 6.51 10.93 -22.54
C GLY A 221 5.57 10.02 -21.75
N LEU A 222 5.93 9.64 -20.51
CA LEU A 222 5.05 8.93 -19.59
C LEU A 222 4.22 9.92 -18.79
N THR A 223 2.97 9.59 -18.51
CA THR A 223 2.15 10.36 -17.57
C THR A 223 2.40 9.88 -16.14
N VAL A 224 2.74 10.79 -15.25
CA VAL A 224 3.07 10.51 -13.85
C VAL A 224 1.86 10.83 -12.99
N HIS A 225 1.26 9.80 -12.38
CA HIS A 225 0.10 9.90 -11.48
C HIS A 225 0.51 9.67 -10.02
N THR A 226 1.75 9.93 -9.68
CA THR A 226 2.35 9.60 -8.38
C THR A 226 2.11 10.70 -7.37
N GLY A 227 1.75 10.31 -6.14
CA GLY A 227 1.72 11.18 -4.97
C GLY A 227 3.12 11.45 -4.38
N ASP A 228 3.16 11.83 -3.11
CA ASP A 228 4.34 12.36 -2.41
C ASP A 228 4.96 11.39 -1.38
N GLY A 229 4.41 10.18 -1.25
CA GLY A 229 4.89 9.13 -0.34
C GLY A 229 5.43 7.88 -1.03
N GLY A 230 5.98 6.96 -0.23
CA GLY A 230 6.51 5.69 -0.73
C GLY A 230 7.76 5.81 -1.60
N PHE A 231 8.13 4.72 -2.23
CA PHE A 231 9.24 4.65 -3.19
C PHE A 231 8.81 4.07 -4.55
N TYR A 232 7.62 4.44 -4.99
CA TYR A 232 7.01 4.02 -6.24
C TYR A 232 6.66 5.19 -7.12
N HIS A 233 6.59 4.93 -8.44
CA HIS A 233 5.86 5.76 -9.39
C HIS A 233 4.71 4.95 -9.96
N TRP A 234 3.53 5.55 -10.00
CA TRP A 234 2.37 5.09 -10.75
C TRP A 234 2.33 5.83 -12.08
N LEU A 235 2.56 5.10 -13.15
CA LEU A 235 2.84 5.66 -14.47
C LEU A 235 1.85 5.13 -15.49
N GLU A 236 1.49 5.98 -16.44
CA GLU A 236 0.68 5.61 -17.59
C GLU A 236 1.50 5.73 -18.88
N LEU A 237 1.40 4.69 -19.69
CA LEU A 237 2.00 4.62 -21.01
C LEU A 237 1.22 5.48 -22.02
N PRO A 238 1.87 6.00 -23.07
CA PRO A 238 1.18 6.58 -24.22
C PRO A 238 0.16 5.63 -24.84
N ALA A 239 -0.85 6.21 -25.51
CA ALA A 239 -1.88 5.44 -26.19
C ALA A 239 -1.30 4.40 -27.16
N GLY A 240 -1.92 3.23 -27.18
CA GLY A 240 -1.50 2.10 -28.00
C GLY A 240 -0.46 1.17 -27.36
N LEU A 241 0.16 1.58 -26.24
CA LEU A 241 1.09 0.75 -25.48
C LEU A 241 0.40 0.11 -24.27
N ASN A 242 0.82 -1.10 -23.90
CA ASN A 242 0.39 -1.75 -22.66
C ASN A 242 1.57 -2.22 -21.81
N ALA A 243 1.33 -2.36 -20.49
CA ALA A 243 2.38 -2.68 -19.54
C ALA A 243 2.82 -4.14 -19.59
N ASP A 244 2.00 -5.06 -20.08
CA ASP A 244 2.38 -6.47 -20.22
C ASP A 244 3.47 -6.65 -21.27
N GLU A 245 3.26 -6.07 -22.46
CA GLU A 245 4.27 -6.09 -23.52
C GLU A 245 5.52 -5.32 -23.12
N LEU A 246 5.37 -4.14 -22.48
CA LEU A 246 6.53 -3.40 -21.97
C LEU A 246 7.34 -4.25 -21.00
N ASN A 247 6.70 -4.92 -20.03
CA ASN A 247 7.37 -5.76 -19.05
C ASN A 247 8.08 -6.95 -19.73
N ARG A 248 7.44 -7.59 -20.71
CA ARG A 248 8.03 -8.70 -21.49
C ARG A 248 9.30 -8.26 -22.24
N ARG A 249 9.32 -7.04 -22.75
CA ARG A 249 10.52 -6.46 -23.42
C ARG A 249 11.61 -6.12 -22.41
N LEU A 250 11.24 -5.50 -21.27
CA LEU A 250 12.19 -5.18 -20.20
C LEU A 250 12.91 -6.41 -19.64
N PHE A 251 12.24 -7.57 -19.55
CA PHE A 251 12.88 -8.81 -19.10
C PHE A 251 14.09 -9.21 -19.95
N LYS A 252 14.10 -8.88 -21.24
CA LYS A 252 15.26 -9.15 -22.13
C LYS A 252 16.49 -8.30 -21.78
N HIS A 253 16.26 -7.19 -21.05
CA HIS A 253 17.30 -6.29 -20.56
C HIS A 253 17.60 -6.47 -19.07
N GLY A 254 17.10 -7.55 -18.44
CA GLY A 254 17.29 -7.81 -17.02
C GLY A 254 16.50 -6.87 -16.10
N ALA A 255 15.50 -6.15 -16.64
CA ALA A 255 14.65 -5.22 -15.89
C ALA A 255 13.20 -5.69 -15.83
N ALA A 256 12.45 -5.19 -14.84
CA ALA A 256 11.04 -5.52 -14.66
C ALA A 256 10.27 -4.35 -14.02
N ILE A 257 8.98 -4.29 -14.32
CA ILE A 257 8.00 -3.40 -13.71
C ILE A 257 6.86 -4.23 -13.12
N LEU A 258 6.06 -3.65 -12.21
CA LEU A 258 4.79 -4.25 -11.83
C LEU A 258 3.69 -3.68 -12.72
N LYS A 259 2.99 -4.55 -13.43
CA LYS A 259 1.91 -4.15 -14.35
C LYS A 259 0.71 -3.61 -13.60
N GLY A 260 0.01 -2.66 -14.19
CA GLY A 260 -1.20 -2.09 -13.60
C GLY A 260 -2.31 -3.11 -13.42
N PHE A 261 -2.42 -4.08 -14.34
CA PHE A 261 -3.31 -5.23 -14.20
C PHE A 261 -3.12 -5.95 -12.86
N ASP A 262 -1.88 -6.13 -12.38
CA ASP A 262 -1.62 -6.82 -11.12
C ASP A 262 -2.08 -6.01 -9.90
N CYS A 263 -2.20 -4.69 -10.02
CA CYS A 263 -2.68 -3.79 -8.98
C CYS A 263 -4.21 -3.60 -8.99
N ASP A 264 -4.91 -4.17 -9.96
CA ASP A 264 -6.37 -4.05 -10.11
C ASP A 264 -7.10 -4.97 -9.12
N MET A 265 -7.75 -4.38 -8.12
CA MET A 265 -8.53 -5.12 -7.09
C MET A 265 -9.91 -5.57 -7.57
N ALA A 266 -10.35 -5.11 -8.74
CA ALA A 266 -11.59 -5.55 -9.38
C ALA A 266 -11.38 -6.76 -10.31
N ARG A 267 -10.11 -7.12 -10.61
CA ARG A 267 -9.84 -8.28 -11.47
C ARG A 267 -10.34 -9.58 -10.85
N PRO A 268 -10.89 -10.51 -11.65
CA PRO A 268 -11.21 -11.84 -11.16
C PRO A 268 -9.97 -12.53 -10.61
N HIS A 269 -10.12 -13.25 -9.49
CA HIS A 269 -9.03 -14.05 -8.93
C HIS A 269 -8.63 -15.18 -9.88
N ASP A 270 -9.63 -15.86 -10.44
CA ASP A 270 -9.41 -16.84 -11.49
C ASP A 270 -9.17 -16.14 -12.83
N LYS A 271 -8.28 -16.72 -13.65
CA LYS A 271 -7.96 -16.15 -14.95
C LYS A 271 -9.21 -16.13 -15.84
N ASP A 272 -9.75 -14.95 -16.04
CA ASP A 272 -10.81 -14.70 -17.03
C ASP A 272 -10.19 -14.01 -18.25
N PRO A 273 -10.04 -14.70 -19.38
CA PRO A 273 -9.44 -14.13 -20.58
C PRO A 273 -10.29 -13.03 -21.23
N SER A 274 -11.56 -12.90 -20.83
CA SER A 274 -12.44 -11.84 -21.32
C SER A 274 -12.32 -10.54 -20.52
N TYR A 275 -11.76 -10.61 -19.29
CA TYR A 275 -11.59 -9.42 -18.45
C TYR A 275 -10.58 -8.45 -19.05
N ARG A 276 -10.93 -7.19 -19.08
CA ARG A 276 -10.07 -6.08 -19.49
C ARG A 276 -9.91 -5.11 -18.32
N SER A 277 -8.72 -5.01 -17.82
CA SER A 277 -8.42 -4.05 -16.75
C SER A 277 -8.35 -2.63 -17.32
N PRO A 278 -8.92 -1.63 -16.64
CA PRO A 278 -8.71 -0.23 -17.02
C PRO A 278 -7.25 0.23 -16.82
N TYR A 279 -6.41 -0.62 -16.24
CA TYR A 279 -5.01 -0.31 -15.91
C TYR A 279 -3.99 -1.04 -16.79
N GLU A 280 -4.38 -1.58 -17.94
CA GLU A 280 -3.47 -2.28 -18.87
C GLU A 280 -2.35 -1.38 -19.40
N SER A 281 -2.60 -0.06 -19.53
CA SER A 281 -1.58 0.93 -19.89
C SER A 281 -0.80 1.47 -18.70
N PHE A 282 -1.12 1.07 -17.47
CA PHE A 282 -0.46 1.55 -16.26
C PHE A 282 0.57 0.56 -15.75
N PHE A 283 1.56 1.10 -15.03
CA PHE A 283 2.53 0.28 -14.32
C PHE A 283 3.10 1.00 -13.10
N ARG A 284 3.56 0.22 -12.13
CA ARG A 284 4.34 0.71 -11.01
C ARG A 284 5.83 0.54 -11.30
N PHE A 285 6.56 1.63 -11.26
CA PHE A 285 8.02 1.60 -11.19
C PHE A 285 8.47 1.70 -9.74
N SER A 286 9.30 0.77 -9.28
CA SER A 286 9.84 0.73 -7.91
C SER A 286 11.30 1.16 -7.91
N PHE A 287 11.58 2.34 -7.34
CA PHE A 287 12.96 2.81 -7.19
C PHE A 287 13.54 2.51 -5.79
N GLY A 288 12.75 1.91 -4.90
CA GLY A 288 13.17 1.60 -3.53
C GLY A 288 14.39 0.71 -3.39
N PRO A 289 14.53 -0.37 -4.18
CA PRO A 289 15.72 -1.22 -4.13
C PRO A 289 16.88 -0.75 -5.02
N LEU A 290 16.68 0.29 -5.83
CA LEU A 290 17.68 0.74 -6.79
C LEU A 290 18.70 1.68 -6.12
N PRO A 291 20.01 1.47 -6.31
CA PRO A 291 21.01 2.39 -5.79
C PRO A 291 20.97 3.70 -6.59
N PRO A 292 21.21 4.86 -5.94
CA PRO A 292 21.12 6.16 -6.61
C PRO A 292 22.00 6.33 -7.85
N GLU A 293 23.12 5.62 -7.90
CA GLU A 293 24.08 5.59 -9.01
C GLU A 293 23.58 4.83 -10.23
N SER A 294 22.57 3.95 -10.10
CA SER A 294 22.00 3.23 -11.24
C SER A 294 21.02 4.07 -12.07
N PHE A 295 20.64 5.25 -11.60
CA PHE A 295 19.61 6.07 -12.22
C PHE A 295 19.75 6.26 -13.72
N GLU A 296 20.96 6.61 -14.20
CA GLU A 296 21.19 6.86 -15.62
C GLU A 296 20.99 5.58 -16.47
N SER A 297 21.47 4.45 -15.95
CA SER A 297 21.29 3.15 -16.62
C SER A 297 19.83 2.69 -16.59
N ASP A 298 19.12 2.89 -15.48
CA ASP A 298 17.70 2.52 -15.35
C ASP A 298 16.84 3.30 -16.35
N ILE A 299 17.08 4.61 -16.47
CA ILE A 299 16.38 5.46 -17.43
C ILE A 299 16.77 5.13 -18.86
N ALA A 300 18.04 4.84 -19.14
CA ALA A 300 18.50 4.46 -20.48
C ALA A 300 17.84 3.15 -20.96
N ILE A 301 17.77 2.12 -20.11
CA ILE A 301 17.10 0.86 -20.43
C ILE A 301 15.60 1.11 -20.74
N LEU A 302 14.91 1.87 -19.90
CA LEU A 302 13.50 2.16 -20.11
C LEU A 302 13.29 2.95 -21.41
N ALA A 303 14.14 3.96 -21.68
CA ALA A 303 14.08 4.78 -22.88
C ALA A 303 14.27 3.93 -24.15
N GLN A 304 15.28 3.07 -24.16
CA GLN A 304 15.56 2.15 -25.27
C GLN A 304 14.36 1.25 -25.55
N VAL A 305 13.85 0.58 -24.52
CA VAL A 305 12.73 -0.37 -24.66
C VAL A 305 11.44 0.32 -25.10
N LEU A 306 11.17 1.53 -24.61
CA LEU A 306 10.02 2.34 -25.08
C LEU A 306 10.16 2.77 -26.55
N ALA A 307 11.36 3.15 -26.98
CA ALA A 307 11.62 3.49 -28.38
C ALA A 307 11.43 2.30 -29.32
N GLU A 308 12.02 1.14 -28.95
CA GLU A 308 11.84 -0.12 -29.68
C GLU A 308 10.36 -0.55 -29.75
N TYR A 309 9.61 -0.37 -28.65
CA TYR A 309 8.20 -0.74 -28.63
C TYR A 309 7.36 0.18 -29.53
N ARG A 310 7.59 1.48 -29.48
CA ARG A 310 6.90 2.46 -30.36
C ARG A 310 7.16 2.18 -31.84
N ALA A 311 8.37 1.74 -32.19
CA ALA A 311 8.74 1.42 -33.58
C ALA A 311 8.01 0.15 -34.14
N THR A 312 7.32 -0.60 -33.29
CA THR A 312 6.58 -1.81 -33.70
C THR A 312 5.06 -1.57 -33.83
N LEU A 313 4.57 -0.35 -33.58
CA LEU A 313 3.17 0.06 -33.80
C LEU A 313 2.99 0.62 -35.21
#